data_325cd9d35160b0c7eef0e4c38154c944
#
_entry.id   325cd9d35160b0c7eef0e4c38154c944
#
_cell.length_a   1.000
_cell.length_b   1.000
_cell.length_c   1.000
_cell.angle_alpha   90.00
_cell.angle_beta   90.00
_cell.angle_gamma   90.00
#
_symmetry.space_group_name_H-M   'P 1'
#
loop_
_entity.id
_entity.type
_entity.pdbx_description
1 polymer ?
#
loop_
_entity_poly.entity_id
_entity_poly.type
_entity_poly.pdbx_seq_one_letter_code
_entity_poly.pdbx_strand_id
1 'polypeptide(L)'
;AYIPATYIRSEYQKLEMYKRIAGIENRDEWMDMQEELVDRFGDMPKAVQNLLNIVLLKSMAHQVYVEQVKQKKEKELEFTMFAQAKIKAEKIPPLLEKYKGRLQFSMKPTPIFTFIWSKEKQRGKDDSKNFFPNVIEFLQDMKEELV
;
A
#
# COMPACT_ATOMS: atom_id res chain seq x y z
N ALA A 1 7.06 12.70 -3.50
CA ALA A 1 5.83 12.21 -4.13
C ALA A 1 5.05 13.38 -4.73
N TYR A 2 5.41 13.75 -5.95
CA TYR A 2 4.81 14.89 -6.66
C TYR A 2 5.08 14.73 -8.15
N ILE A 3 4.41 15.58 -8.98
CA ILE A 3 4.64 15.60 -10.41
C ILE A 3 5.55 16.80 -10.73
N PRO A 4 6.82 16.55 -11.15
CA PRO A 4 7.72 17.65 -11.51
C PRO A 4 7.19 18.43 -12.72
N ALA A 5 7.42 19.74 -12.74
CA ALA A 5 7.04 20.59 -13.86
C ALA A 5 7.78 20.20 -15.16
N THR A 6 8.95 19.58 -15.03
CA THR A 6 9.71 19.09 -16.19
C THR A 6 9.08 17.85 -16.81
N TYR A 7 8.26 17.12 -16.05
CA TYR A 7 7.58 15.93 -16.57
C TYR A 7 6.25 16.31 -17.22
N ILE A 8 5.42 17.07 -16.54
CA ILE A 8 4.16 17.61 -17.09
C ILE A 8 4.22 19.13 -16.98
N ARG A 9 4.43 19.79 -18.11
CA ARG A 9 4.66 21.24 -18.15
C ARG A 9 3.39 22.06 -18.02
N SER A 10 2.27 21.56 -18.57
CA SER A 10 0.99 22.27 -18.50
C SER A 10 0.41 22.15 -17.10
N GLU A 11 0.16 23.28 -16.45
CA GLU A 11 -0.46 23.28 -15.12
C GLU A 11 -1.85 22.65 -15.14
N TYR A 12 -2.61 22.87 -16.23
CA TYR A 12 -3.92 22.27 -16.39
C TYR A 12 -3.82 20.73 -16.47
N GLN A 13 -2.93 20.24 -17.31
CA GLN A 13 -2.73 18.79 -17.47
C GLN A 13 -2.21 18.16 -16.17
N LYS A 14 -1.33 18.87 -15.47
CA LYS A 14 -0.78 18.39 -14.20
C LYS A 14 -1.91 18.24 -13.18
N LEU A 15 -2.77 19.23 -13.05
CA LEU A 15 -3.90 19.17 -12.13
C LEU A 15 -4.85 18.03 -12.49
N GLU A 16 -5.12 17.85 -13.78
CA GLU A 16 -5.96 16.76 -14.27
C GLU A 16 -5.38 15.41 -13.89
N MET A 17 -4.06 15.23 -14.08
CA MET A 17 -3.39 13.99 -13.73
C MET A 17 -3.39 13.73 -12.21
N TYR A 18 -3.19 14.77 -11.39
CA TYR A 18 -3.30 14.62 -9.95
C TYR A 18 -4.68 14.10 -9.54
N LYS A 19 -5.73 14.64 -10.13
CA LYS A 19 -7.10 14.21 -9.82
C LYS A 19 -7.33 12.76 -10.22
N ARG A 20 -6.84 12.36 -11.37
CA ARG A 20 -6.99 10.98 -11.85
C ARG A 20 -6.19 10.02 -11.02
N ILE A 21 -4.95 10.37 -10.65
CA ILE A 21 -4.11 9.55 -9.78
C ILE A 21 -4.79 9.38 -8.42
N ALA A 22 -5.34 10.44 -7.87
CA ALA A 22 -6.03 10.40 -6.57
C ALA A 22 -7.23 9.45 -6.58
N GLY A 23 -7.77 9.11 -7.74
CA GLY A 23 -8.91 8.20 -7.87
C GLY A 23 -8.53 6.74 -8.00
N ILE A 24 -7.26 6.40 -7.97
CA ILE A 24 -6.80 4.99 -8.09
C ILE A 24 -7.27 4.19 -6.86
N GLU A 25 -7.96 3.07 -7.11
CA GLU A 25 -8.50 2.24 -6.04
C GLU A 25 -7.96 0.81 -6.02
N ASN A 26 -7.35 0.36 -7.13
CA ASN A 26 -6.87 -1.02 -7.24
C ASN A 26 -5.65 -1.11 -8.15
N ARG A 27 -5.06 -2.31 -8.20
CA ARG A 27 -3.84 -2.56 -8.99
C ARG A 27 -4.05 -2.33 -10.48
N ASP A 28 -5.20 -2.70 -11.02
CA ASP A 28 -5.47 -2.54 -12.45
C ASP A 28 -5.49 -1.06 -12.84
N GLU A 29 -6.15 -0.22 -12.05
CA GLU A 29 -6.18 1.21 -12.27
C GLU A 29 -4.80 1.83 -12.11
N TRP A 30 -4.02 1.34 -11.14
CA TRP A 30 -2.65 1.76 -10.92
C TRP A 30 -1.77 1.45 -12.13
N MET A 31 -1.89 0.24 -12.69
CA MET A 31 -1.14 -0.14 -13.89
C MET A 31 -1.56 0.68 -15.10
N ASP A 32 -2.87 0.87 -15.30
CA ASP A 32 -3.38 1.65 -16.43
C ASP A 32 -2.87 3.10 -16.38
N MET A 33 -2.82 3.69 -15.18
CA MET A 33 -2.32 5.05 -15.03
C MET A 33 -0.84 5.15 -15.36
N GLN A 34 -0.05 4.15 -14.97
CA GLN A 34 1.37 4.12 -15.32
C GLN A 34 1.57 4.06 -16.83
N GLU A 35 0.81 3.19 -17.50
CA GLU A 35 0.89 3.07 -18.94
C GLU A 35 0.52 4.39 -19.65
N GLU A 36 -0.54 5.03 -19.21
CA GLU A 36 -0.96 6.30 -19.79
C GLU A 36 0.07 7.40 -19.59
N LEU A 37 0.65 7.50 -18.40
CA LEU A 37 1.66 8.51 -18.12
C LEU A 37 2.90 8.31 -18.97
N VAL A 38 3.36 7.07 -19.12
CA VAL A 38 4.51 6.74 -19.97
C VAL A 38 4.21 7.08 -21.43
N ASP A 39 3.02 6.71 -21.93
CA ASP A 39 2.63 6.97 -23.31
C ASP A 39 2.54 8.45 -23.62
N ARG A 40 2.04 9.26 -22.68
CA ARG A 40 1.80 10.68 -22.91
C ARG A 40 2.99 11.56 -22.58
N PHE A 41 3.76 11.22 -21.57
CA PHE A 41 4.79 12.09 -21.01
C PHE A 41 6.18 11.47 -20.94
N GLY A 42 6.32 10.20 -21.31
CA GLY A 42 7.60 9.48 -21.24
C GLY A 42 7.84 8.80 -19.92
N ASP A 43 9.05 8.31 -19.72
CA ASP A 43 9.42 7.56 -18.51
C ASP A 43 9.13 8.36 -17.25
N MET A 44 8.51 7.70 -16.28
CA MET A 44 8.14 8.36 -15.04
C MET A 44 9.35 8.62 -14.15
N PRO A 45 9.49 9.88 -13.67
CA PRO A 45 10.45 10.15 -12.61
C PRO A 45 10.10 9.38 -11.33
N LYS A 46 11.10 9.15 -10.50
CA LYS A 46 10.90 8.45 -9.23
C LYS A 46 9.83 9.11 -8.36
N ALA A 47 9.76 10.44 -8.37
CA ALA A 47 8.75 11.18 -7.61
C ALA A 47 7.33 10.83 -8.04
N VAL A 48 7.11 10.64 -9.33
CA VAL A 48 5.80 10.27 -9.88
C VAL A 48 5.47 8.82 -9.52
N GLN A 49 6.43 7.91 -9.67
CA GLN A 49 6.22 6.51 -9.27
C GLN A 49 5.87 6.41 -7.80
N ASN A 50 6.56 7.18 -6.94
CA ASN A 50 6.28 7.19 -5.51
C ASN A 50 4.86 7.71 -5.22
N LEU A 51 4.43 8.74 -5.95
CA LEU A 51 3.08 9.28 -5.81
C LEU A 51 2.03 8.22 -6.10
N LEU A 52 2.16 7.51 -7.22
CA LEU A 52 1.23 6.44 -7.58
C LEU A 52 1.22 5.32 -6.54
N ASN A 53 2.39 4.93 -6.05
CA ASN A 53 2.51 3.87 -5.05
C ASN A 53 1.84 4.26 -3.74
N ILE A 54 2.06 5.50 -3.27
CA ILE A 54 1.46 5.99 -2.03
C ILE A 54 -0.06 6.03 -2.15
N VAL A 55 -0.59 6.51 -3.27
CA VAL A 55 -2.04 6.58 -3.47
C VAL A 55 -2.65 5.19 -3.45
N LEU A 56 -2.07 4.23 -4.15
CA LEU A 56 -2.58 2.86 -4.15
C LEU A 56 -2.57 2.26 -2.74
N LEU A 57 -1.47 2.42 -2.02
CA LEU A 57 -1.34 1.89 -0.66
C LEU A 57 -2.41 2.48 0.26
N LYS A 58 -2.58 3.79 0.25
CA LYS A 58 -3.56 4.47 1.08
C LYS A 58 -4.98 4.04 0.74
N SER A 59 -5.29 3.93 -0.55
CA SER A 59 -6.62 3.53 -0.99
C SER A 59 -6.94 2.10 -0.55
N MET A 60 -6.01 1.17 -0.75
CA MET A 60 -6.21 -0.22 -0.37
C MET A 60 -6.30 -0.38 1.15
N ALA A 61 -5.49 0.37 1.90
CA ALA A 61 -5.56 0.36 3.36
C ALA A 61 -6.92 0.85 3.84
N HIS A 62 -7.43 1.93 3.26
CA HIS A 62 -8.74 2.46 3.61
C HIS A 62 -9.86 1.44 3.35
N GLN A 63 -9.77 0.68 2.27
CA GLN A 63 -10.78 -0.31 1.91
C GLN A 63 -10.86 -1.48 2.88
N VAL A 64 -9.82 -1.70 3.68
CA VAL A 64 -9.80 -2.76 4.70
C VAL A 64 -9.86 -2.18 6.11
N TYR A 65 -10.40 -0.96 6.24
CA TYR A 65 -10.64 -0.30 7.53
C TYR A 65 -9.37 0.04 8.32
N VAL A 66 -8.25 0.24 7.65
CA VAL A 66 -7.01 0.68 8.30
C VAL A 66 -7.07 2.18 8.53
N GLU A 67 -6.93 2.60 9.78
CA GLU A 67 -6.90 4.00 10.18
C GLU A 67 -5.49 4.57 10.14
N GLN A 68 -4.50 3.77 10.54
CA GLN A 68 -3.12 4.22 10.67
C GLN A 68 -2.15 3.10 10.35
N VAL A 69 -1.07 3.45 9.66
CA VAL A 69 0.05 2.55 9.41
C VAL A 69 1.28 3.19 10.05
N LYS A 70 1.99 2.45 10.90
CA LYS A 70 3.14 2.95 11.63
C LYS A 70 4.28 1.95 11.57
N GLN A 71 5.49 2.43 11.30
CA GLN A 71 6.68 1.59 11.37
C GLN A 71 7.13 1.46 12.81
N LYS A 72 7.24 0.22 13.31
CA LYS A 72 7.65 -0.06 14.69
C LYS A 72 9.11 -0.45 14.79
N LYS A 73 9.54 -1.37 13.94
CA LYS A 73 10.91 -1.86 13.86
C LYS A 73 11.33 -1.88 12.42
N GLU A 74 12.61 -2.13 12.16
CA GLU A 74 13.05 -2.37 10.79
C GLU A 74 12.22 -3.51 10.20
N LYS A 75 11.61 -3.29 9.04
CA LYS A 75 10.79 -4.25 8.30
C LYS A 75 9.47 -4.64 8.97
N GLU A 76 9.07 -3.93 10.02
CA GLU A 76 7.83 -4.22 10.75
C GLU A 76 6.89 -3.04 10.70
N LEU A 77 5.67 -3.27 10.21
CA LEU A 77 4.61 -2.27 10.14
C LEU A 77 3.46 -2.68 11.04
N GLU A 78 2.90 -1.68 11.73
CA GLU A 78 1.70 -1.86 12.53
C GLU A 78 0.54 -1.19 11.84
N PHE A 79 -0.48 -1.99 11.52
CA PHE A 79 -1.71 -1.54 10.87
C PHE A 79 -2.81 -1.46 11.92
N THR A 80 -3.16 -0.24 12.33
CA THR A 80 -4.23 -0.02 13.30
C THR A 80 -5.53 0.20 12.56
N MET A 81 -6.53 -0.61 12.86
CA MET A 81 -7.83 -0.53 12.20
C MET A 81 -8.81 0.31 13.01
N PHE A 82 -9.84 0.81 12.34
CA PHE A 82 -10.94 1.48 13.03
C PHE A 82 -11.61 0.48 13.98
N ALA A 83 -12.10 0.98 15.11
CA ALA A 83 -12.79 0.14 16.11
C ALA A 83 -14.01 -0.56 15.51
N GLN A 84 -14.66 0.09 14.53
CA GLN A 84 -15.87 -0.42 13.88
C GLN A 84 -15.56 -1.23 12.62
N ALA A 85 -14.32 -1.67 12.44
CA ALA A 85 -13.94 -2.43 11.26
C ALA A 85 -14.82 -3.67 11.06
N LYS A 86 -15.41 -3.78 9.88
CA LYS A 86 -16.28 -4.91 9.53
C LYS A 86 -15.44 -6.01 8.88
N ILE A 87 -14.82 -6.82 9.70
CA ILE A 87 -13.96 -7.90 9.22
C ILE A 87 -14.48 -9.25 9.73
N LYS A 88 -14.18 -10.28 8.96
CA LYS A 88 -14.56 -11.66 9.30
C LYS A 88 -13.55 -12.24 10.27
N ALA A 89 -13.88 -12.20 11.56
CA ALA A 89 -12.96 -12.64 12.62
C ALA A 89 -12.51 -14.09 12.43
N GLU A 90 -13.39 -14.95 11.91
CA GLU A 90 -13.09 -16.36 11.68
C GLU A 90 -12.04 -16.58 10.60
N LYS A 91 -11.77 -15.57 9.80
CA LYS A 91 -10.75 -15.63 8.75
C LYS A 91 -9.38 -15.14 9.22
N ILE A 92 -9.29 -14.59 10.43
CA ILE A 92 -8.02 -14.11 10.95
C ILE A 92 -7.01 -15.24 11.16
N PRO A 93 -7.36 -16.35 11.86
CA PRO A 93 -6.39 -17.43 12.06
C PRO A 93 -5.82 -18.00 10.75
N PRO A 94 -6.62 -18.28 9.70
CA PRO A 94 -6.05 -18.73 8.43
C PRO A 94 -5.09 -17.72 7.79
N LEU A 95 -5.39 -16.42 7.93
CA LEU A 95 -4.52 -15.38 7.39
C LEU A 95 -3.18 -15.36 8.12
N LEU A 96 -3.20 -15.46 9.45
CA LEU A 96 -1.97 -15.53 10.24
C LEU A 96 -1.13 -16.75 9.83
N GLU A 97 -1.78 -17.88 9.61
CA GLU A 97 -1.10 -19.11 9.19
C GLU A 97 -0.43 -18.95 7.84
N LYS A 98 -1.08 -18.24 6.90
CA LYS A 98 -0.50 -17.97 5.58
C LYS A 98 0.84 -17.27 5.67
N TYR A 99 1.00 -16.35 6.61
CA TYR A 99 2.22 -15.54 6.76
C TYR A 99 3.22 -16.12 7.77
N LYS A 100 2.89 -17.20 8.46
CA LYS A 100 3.82 -17.98 9.30
C LYS A 100 4.70 -17.13 10.23
N GLY A 101 4.14 -16.47 11.20
CA GLY A 101 4.90 -15.69 12.16
C GLY A 101 5.33 -14.30 11.69
N ARG A 102 5.15 -13.99 10.42
CA ARG A 102 5.38 -12.64 9.90
C ARG A 102 4.18 -11.73 10.12
N LEU A 103 3.08 -12.27 10.60
CA LEU A 103 1.86 -11.54 10.86
C LEU A 103 1.33 -11.88 12.24
N GLN A 104 1.08 -10.84 13.04
CA GLN A 104 0.51 -10.97 14.38
C GLN A 104 -0.73 -10.10 14.48
N PHE A 105 -1.64 -10.46 15.38
CA PHE A 105 -2.90 -9.75 15.55
C PHE A 105 -3.19 -9.51 17.03
N SER A 106 -3.72 -8.32 17.32
CA SER A 106 -4.16 -7.92 18.67
C SER A 106 -5.48 -7.17 18.57
N MET A 107 -6.36 -7.32 19.57
CA MET A 107 -7.64 -6.61 19.62
C MET A 107 -7.61 -5.37 20.50
N LYS A 108 -6.47 -5.05 21.12
CA LYS A 108 -6.40 -3.97 22.10
C LYS A 108 -5.47 -2.86 21.65
N PRO A 109 -5.93 -1.60 21.66
CA PRO A 109 -7.29 -1.11 22.00
C PRO A 109 -8.31 -1.30 20.89
N THR A 110 -7.87 -1.50 19.65
CA THR A 110 -8.67 -1.78 18.45
C THR A 110 -7.99 -2.92 17.70
N PRO A 111 -8.58 -3.45 16.63
CA PRO A 111 -7.88 -4.46 15.83
C PRO A 111 -6.57 -3.91 15.27
N ILE A 112 -5.47 -4.61 15.53
CA ILE A 112 -4.13 -4.20 15.11
C ILE A 112 -3.42 -5.41 14.50
N PHE A 113 -2.96 -5.25 13.24
CA PHE A 113 -2.10 -6.24 12.59
C PHE A 113 -0.66 -5.73 12.60
N THR A 114 0.27 -6.59 12.99
CA THR A 114 1.70 -6.31 12.91
C THR A 114 2.29 -7.19 11.83
N PHE A 115 2.84 -6.58 10.78
CA PHE A 115 3.30 -7.27 9.58
C PHE A 115 4.78 -7.03 9.33
N ILE A 116 5.52 -8.12 9.17
CA ILE A 116 6.92 -8.07 8.77
C ILE A 116 6.94 -8.22 7.24
N TRP A 117 7.26 -7.12 6.53
CA TRP A 117 7.11 -7.07 5.08
C TRP A 117 8.25 -7.75 4.31
N SER A 118 9.34 -8.08 4.97
CA SER A 118 10.46 -8.72 4.30
C SER A 118 10.74 -10.13 4.86
N LYS A 119 10.97 -11.08 3.96
CA LYS A 119 11.38 -12.44 4.32
C LYS A 119 12.88 -12.53 4.58
N GLU A 120 13.62 -11.47 4.23
CA GLU A 120 15.08 -11.44 4.39
C GLU A 120 15.44 -11.38 5.86
N LYS A 121 16.20 -12.36 6.32
CA LYS A 121 16.62 -12.46 7.70
C LYS A 121 18.03 -11.91 7.93
N GLN A 122 18.79 -11.66 6.86
CA GLN A 122 20.14 -11.16 6.98
C GLN A 122 20.14 -9.69 7.35
N ARG A 123 20.76 -9.38 8.48
CA ARG A 123 20.84 -8.01 8.99
C ARG A 123 21.66 -7.13 8.06
N GLY A 124 21.19 -5.92 7.82
CA GLY A 124 21.89 -4.94 7.00
C GLY A 124 21.74 -5.11 5.50
N LYS A 125 21.04 -6.13 5.03
CA LYS A 125 20.80 -6.31 3.61
C LYS A 125 19.68 -5.35 3.16
N ASP A 126 19.93 -4.61 2.09
CA ASP A 126 18.94 -3.71 1.53
C ASP A 126 17.93 -4.51 0.70
N ASP A 127 16.72 -4.63 1.22
CA ASP A 127 15.59 -5.27 0.55
C ASP A 127 14.39 -4.32 0.44
N SER A 128 14.65 -3.01 0.47
CA SER A 128 13.60 -1.98 0.40
C SER A 128 12.72 -2.12 -0.85
N LYS A 129 13.25 -2.70 -1.93
CA LYS A 129 12.48 -2.96 -3.15
C LYS A 129 11.29 -3.90 -2.91
N ASN A 130 11.32 -4.67 -1.83
CA ASN A 130 10.26 -5.62 -1.49
C ASN A 130 9.14 -4.97 -0.66
N PHE A 131 9.37 -3.75 -0.17
CA PHE A 131 8.41 -3.08 0.71
C PHE A 131 7.05 -2.91 0.05
N PHE A 132 7.00 -2.18 -1.06
CA PHE A 132 5.73 -1.87 -1.71
C PHE A 132 5.00 -3.13 -2.21
N PRO A 133 5.65 -4.03 -2.97
CA PRO A 133 4.95 -5.23 -3.43
C PRO A 133 4.40 -6.09 -2.30
N ASN A 134 5.16 -6.28 -1.24
CA ASN A 134 4.74 -7.14 -0.14
C ASN A 134 3.62 -6.51 0.69
N VAL A 135 3.67 -5.20 0.91
CA VAL A 135 2.60 -4.51 1.64
C VAL A 135 1.31 -4.52 0.83
N ILE A 136 1.39 -4.29 -0.48
CA ILE A 136 0.22 -4.32 -1.35
C ILE A 136 -0.39 -5.74 -1.38
N GLU A 137 0.44 -6.78 -1.46
CA GLU A 137 -0.05 -8.16 -1.40
C GLU A 137 -0.77 -8.44 -0.09
N PHE A 138 -0.21 -7.99 1.02
CA PHE A 138 -0.86 -8.16 2.33
C PHE A 138 -2.21 -7.45 2.39
N LEU A 139 -2.30 -6.22 1.91
CA LEU A 139 -3.56 -5.48 1.89
C LEU A 139 -4.58 -6.14 0.97
N GLN A 140 -4.15 -6.70 -0.15
CA GLN A 140 -5.02 -7.44 -1.06
C GLN A 140 -5.56 -8.70 -0.38
N ASP A 141 -4.70 -9.43 0.34
CA ASP A 141 -5.12 -10.61 1.10
C ASP A 141 -6.14 -10.24 2.18
N MET A 142 -5.92 -9.12 2.88
CA MET A 142 -6.89 -8.65 3.87
C MET A 142 -8.23 -8.39 3.23
N LYS A 143 -8.25 -7.75 2.07
CA LYS A 143 -9.49 -7.44 1.38
C LYS A 143 -10.23 -8.71 0.94
N GLU A 144 -9.52 -9.66 0.37
CA GLU A 144 -10.11 -10.89 -0.15
C GLU A 144 -10.59 -11.83 0.96
N GLU A 145 -9.83 -11.91 2.07
CA GLU A 145 -10.12 -12.87 3.13
C GLU A 145 -10.96 -12.30 4.27
N LEU A 146 -10.72 -11.05 4.68
CA LEU A 146 -11.34 -10.49 5.88
C LEU A 146 -12.56 -9.63 5.60
N VAL A 147 -12.62 -8.98 4.47
CA VAL A 147 -13.71 -8.05 4.14
C VAL A 147 -14.81 -8.68 3.24
#